data_2686680229206e9d92be7a7c1c657ff0
#
_entry.id   2686680229206e9d92be7a7c1c657ff0
#
_cell.length_a   1.000
_cell.length_b   1.000
_cell.length_c   1.000
_cell.angle_alpha   90.00
_cell.angle_beta   90.00
_cell.angle_gamma   90.00
#
_symmetry.space_group_name_H-M   'P 1'
#
loop_
_entity.id
_entity.type
_entity.pdbx_description
1 polymer ?
#
loop_
_entity_poly.entity_id
_entity_poly.type
_entity_poly.pdbx_seq_one_letter_code
_entity_poly.pdbx_strand_id
1 'polypeptide(L)'
;FNTLAVLYSEDPGSAAKGGELGYQTKSALAPAFAEAAFSLKPGRVSKIVETEFGFHILQYIDRQGDKVNVRHILLRPRISDEERQEAIQHLDTVLTYIHDGKATFEEAAAYFSMDKKTRNNGGLIFNEEDADSKLPRETIEGEMARQVNKLKVGEISSPFLDQTRTGEEYKVIKIKAYYPSHTANLDDDWISFENGLKSKKQQEVLDKWIKEKQANTYIHIDEDYKNSKFHYDGWFK
;
A
#
# COMPACT_ATOMS: atom_id res chain seq x y z
N PHE A 1 -13.93 26.63 -1.18
CA PHE A 1 -13.39 25.35 -0.74
C PHE A 1 -11.91 25.18 -1.16
N ASN A 2 -11.56 25.37 -2.45
CA ASN A 2 -10.19 25.15 -2.93
C ASN A 2 -9.14 26.03 -2.23
N THR A 3 -9.43 27.30 -1.95
CA THR A 3 -8.52 28.19 -1.19
C THR A 3 -8.23 27.63 0.20
N LEU A 4 -9.25 27.10 0.88
CA LEU A 4 -9.08 26.47 2.20
C LEU A 4 -8.30 25.15 2.09
N ALA A 5 -8.50 24.39 1.02
CA ALA A 5 -7.73 23.18 0.78
C ALA A 5 -6.24 23.47 0.57
N VAL A 6 -5.90 24.52 -0.20
CA VAL A 6 -4.49 24.96 -0.37
C VAL A 6 -3.86 25.38 0.96
N LEU A 7 -4.63 26.06 1.83
CA LEU A 7 -4.11 26.62 3.07
C LEU A 7 -4.02 25.61 4.22
N TYR A 8 -4.95 24.67 4.29
CA TYR A 8 -5.13 23.82 5.47
C TYR A 8 -5.05 22.33 5.22
N SER A 9 -5.16 21.86 3.96
CA SER A 9 -5.10 20.43 3.70
C SER A 9 -3.70 19.88 3.91
N GLU A 10 -3.62 18.80 4.68
CA GLU A 10 -2.38 18.04 4.93
C GLU A 10 -2.19 16.89 3.93
N ASP A 11 -2.97 16.89 2.81
CA ASP A 11 -2.73 15.97 1.70
C ASP A 11 -1.76 16.58 0.68
N PRO A 12 -0.48 16.12 0.62
CA PRO A 12 0.49 16.68 -0.30
C PRO A 12 0.16 16.44 -1.78
N GLY A 13 -0.67 15.42 -2.07
CA GLY A 13 -1.04 15.05 -3.44
C GLY A 13 -2.05 16.00 -4.07
N SER A 14 -2.94 16.57 -3.28
CA SER A 14 -4.05 17.40 -3.79
C SER A 14 -4.11 18.82 -3.23
N ALA A 15 -3.48 19.11 -2.09
CA ALA A 15 -3.56 20.43 -1.46
C ALA A 15 -3.22 21.58 -2.41
N ALA A 16 -2.09 21.51 -3.12
CA ALA A 16 -1.66 22.52 -4.10
C ALA A 16 -2.62 22.69 -5.28
N LYS A 17 -3.47 21.69 -5.54
CA LYS A 17 -4.51 21.70 -6.58
C LYS A 17 -5.90 22.07 -6.01
N GLY A 18 -5.94 22.70 -4.85
CA GLY A 18 -7.20 23.04 -4.17
C GLY A 18 -7.99 21.83 -3.68
N GLY A 19 -7.30 20.74 -3.38
CA GLY A 19 -7.85 19.50 -2.88
C GLY A 19 -8.45 18.57 -3.95
N GLU A 20 -8.29 18.85 -5.24
CA GLU A 20 -8.89 18.08 -6.32
C GLU A 20 -8.14 16.77 -6.58
N LEU A 21 -8.90 15.65 -6.55
CA LEU A 21 -8.37 14.30 -6.74
C LEU A 21 -8.45 13.80 -8.19
N GLY A 22 -9.22 14.50 -9.06
CA GLY A 22 -9.57 13.99 -10.36
C GLY A 22 -10.59 12.85 -10.29
N TYR A 23 -10.85 12.19 -11.42
CA TYR A 23 -11.85 11.12 -11.50
C TYR A 23 -11.34 9.81 -10.89
N GLN A 24 -11.95 9.39 -9.80
CA GLN A 24 -11.60 8.19 -9.04
C GLN A 24 -12.75 7.17 -9.06
N THR A 25 -12.40 5.89 -9.17
CA THR A 25 -13.36 4.78 -8.98
C THR A 25 -13.61 4.53 -7.50
N LYS A 26 -14.71 3.86 -7.18
CA LYS A 26 -15.05 3.52 -5.79
C LYS A 26 -13.97 2.66 -5.11
N SER A 27 -13.35 1.76 -5.86
CA SER A 27 -12.30 0.85 -5.36
C SER A 27 -10.94 1.51 -5.12
N ALA A 28 -10.71 2.69 -5.71
CA ALA A 28 -9.45 3.44 -5.53
C ALA A 28 -9.44 4.33 -4.29
N LEU A 29 -10.56 4.42 -3.59
CA LEU A 29 -10.76 5.30 -2.43
C LEU A 29 -10.95 4.47 -1.17
N ALA A 30 -10.55 5.01 -0.01
CA ALA A 30 -10.86 4.42 1.29
C ALA A 30 -12.38 4.22 1.44
N PRO A 31 -12.87 3.12 2.03
CA PRO A 31 -14.30 2.78 2.03
C PRO A 31 -15.23 3.89 2.51
N ALA A 32 -14.95 4.50 3.66
CA ALA A 32 -15.76 5.59 4.22
C ALA A 32 -15.71 6.86 3.35
N PHE A 33 -14.55 7.17 2.77
CA PHE A 33 -14.37 8.28 1.83
C PHE A 33 -15.17 8.03 0.55
N ALA A 34 -15.09 6.82 -0.01
CA ALA A 34 -15.84 6.43 -1.20
C ALA A 34 -17.35 6.54 -0.98
N GLU A 35 -17.86 6.03 0.15
CA GLU A 35 -19.27 6.13 0.49
C GLU A 35 -19.75 7.59 0.53
N ALA A 36 -19.00 8.44 1.21
CA ALA A 36 -19.30 9.87 1.27
C ALA A 36 -19.24 10.52 -0.12
N ALA A 37 -18.15 10.29 -0.89
CA ALA A 37 -17.96 10.91 -2.21
C ALA A 37 -19.07 10.55 -3.20
N PHE A 38 -19.48 9.27 -3.23
CA PHE A 38 -20.52 8.78 -4.14
C PHE A 38 -21.96 9.11 -3.71
N SER A 39 -22.17 9.47 -2.43
CA SER A 39 -23.48 9.90 -1.91
C SER A 39 -23.72 11.41 -2.05
N LEU A 40 -22.66 12.22 -2.26
CA LEU A 40 -22.78 13.65 -2.37
C LEU A 40 -23.54 14.08 -3.64
N LYS A 41 -24.33 15.15 -3.49
CA LYS A 41 -24.98 15.83 -4.62
C LYS A 41 -24.04 16.93 -5.18
N PRO A 42 -24.19 17.31 -6.47
CA PRO A 42 -23.40 18.36 -7.08
C PRO A 42 -23.29 19.62 -6.22
N GLY A 43 -22.07 20.13 -6.05
CA GLY A 43 -21.76 21.35 -5.29
C GLY A 43 -21.90 21.23 -3.76
N ARG A 44 -22.31 20.07 -3.24
CA ARG A 44 -22.44 19.88 -1.79
C ARG A 44 -21.11 19.48 -1.15
N VAL A 45 -21.01 19.83 0.13
CA VAL A 45 -19.90 19.49 1.02
C VAL A 45 -20.36 18.40 1.98
N SER A 46 -19.51 17.44 2.27
CA SER A 46 -19.79 16.36 3.22
C SER A 46 -19.79 16.85 4.67
N LYS A 47 -20.29 16.01 5.56
CA LYS A 47 -19.87 16.03 6.97
C LYS A 47 -18.40 15.58 7.06
N ILE A 48 -17.83 15.64 8.26
CA ILE A 48 -16.51 15.06 8.52
C ILE A 48 -16.56 13.56 8.27
N VAL A 49 -15.61 13.08 7.49
CA VAL A 49 -15.43 11.65 7.14
C VAL A 49 -14.11 11.20 7.74
N GLU A 50 -14.16 10.20 8.59
CA GLU A 50 -12.98 9.61 9.22
C GLU A 50 -12.48 8.43 8.38
N THR A 51 -11.18 8.38 8.15
CA THR A 51 -10.48 7.27 7.48
C THR A 51 -9.17 6.99 8.20
N GLU A 52 -8.46 5.96 7.77
CA GLU A 52 -7.10 5.66 8.25
C GLU A 52 -6.08 6.78 8.00
N PHE A 53 -6.38 7.72 7.06
CA PHE A 53 -5.51 8.86 6.75
C PHE A 53 -5.77 10.09 7.62
N GLY A 54 -6.89 10.14 8.35
CA GLY A 54 -7.33 11.25 9.17
C GLY A 54 -8.78 11.67 8.90
N PHE A 55 -9.07 12.93 9.17
CA PHE A 55 -10.39 13.52 9.00
C PHE A 55 -10.48 14.30 7.69
N HIS A 56 -11.50 13.98 6.90
CA HIS A 56 -11.73 14.58 5.60
C HIS A 56 -13.03 15.39 5.56
N ILE A 57 -13.01 16.46 4.80
CA ILE A 57 -14.20 17.14 4.32
C ILE A 57 -14.14 17.11 2.79
N LEU A 58 -15.22 16.67 2.15
CA LEU A 58 -15.28 16.50 0.71
C LEU A 58 -16.24 17.51 0.07
N GLN A 59 -15.91 17.99 -1.12
CA GLN A 59 -16.80 18.75 -1.98
C GLN A 59 -16.93 18.03 -3.32
N TYR A 60 -18.17 17.76 -3.72
CA TYR A 60 -18.46 17.16 -5.03
C TYR A 60 -18.20 18.18 -6.16
N ILE A 61 -17.49 17.75 -7.19
CA ILE A 61 -17.26 18.52 -8.42
C ILE A 61 -18.13 17.94 -9.54
N ASP A 62 -17.86 16.70 -9.96
CA ASP A 62 -18.46 16.07 -11.13
C ASP A 62 -18.39 14.54 -11.06
N ARG A 63 -19.10 13.88 -12.01
CA ARG A 63 -19.12 12.42 -12.14
C ARG A 63 -19.14 12.01 -13.60
N GLN A 64 -18.32 11.03 -13.95
CA GLN A 64 -18.29 10.39 -15.27
C GLN A 64 -18.46 8.87 -15.12
N GLY A 65 -19.65 8.38 -15.46
CA GLY A 65 -19.99 6.96 -15.33
C GLY A 65 -19.82 6.46 -13.90
N ASP A 66 -18.90 5.54 -13.69
CA ASP A 66 -18.53 4.93 -12.41
C ASP A 66 -17.44 5.69 -11.62
N LYS A 67 -16.97 6.84 -12.14
CA LYS A 67 -15.94 7.66 -11.51
C LYS A 67 -16.52 8.97 -10.99
N VAL A 68 -16.07 9.37 -9.80
CA VAL A 68 -16.42 10.63 -9.16
C VAL A 68 -15.18 11.53 -9.10
N ASN A 69 -15.36 12.84 -9.33
CA ASN A 69 -14.36 13.87 -9.05
C ASN A 69 -14.81 14.70 -7.85
N VAL A 70 -13.96 14.75 -6.84
CA VAL A 70 -14.20 15.52 -5.60
C VAL A 70 -12.96 16.34 -5.24
N ARG A 71 -13.17 17.41 -4.49
CA ARG A 71 -12.13 18.06 -3.70
C ARG A 71 -12.22 17.59 -2.28
N HIS A 72 -11.08 17.49 -1.60
CA HIS A 72 -11.07 17.23 -0.18
C HIS A 72 -10.07 18.11 0.58
N ILE A 73 -10.32 18.24 1.86
CA ILE A 73 -9.40 18.78 2.85
C ILE A 73 -9.13 17.65 3.83
N LEU A 74 -7.87 17.28 3.97
CA LEU A 74 -7.42 16.32 4.96
C LEU A 74 -6.80 17.06 6.13
N LEU A 75 -7.21 16.69 7.34
CA LEU A 75 -6.57 17.10 8.58
C LEU A 75 -6.22 15.85 9.38
N ARG A 76 -4.98 15.79 9.86
CA ARG A 76 -4.50 14.71 10.72
C ARG A 76 -4.53 15.11 12.17
N PRO A 77 -4.92 14.22 13.10
CA PRO A 77 -4.76 14.48 14.52
C PRO A 77 -3.28 14.76 14.82
N ARG A 78 -3.02 15.81 15.57
CA ARG A 78 -1.67 16.06 16.09
C ARG A 78 -1.48 15.19 17.32
N ILE A 79 -0.47 14.35 17.30
CA ILE A 79 -0.09 13.52 18.44
C ILE A 79 0.68 14.41 19.42
N SER A 80 0.25 14.43 20.68
CA SER A 80 0.93 15.17 21.74
C SER A 80 2.25 14.49 22.14
N ASP A 81 3.11 15.24 22.83
CA ASP A 81 4.37 14.66 23.32
C ASP A 81 4.13 13.62 24.41
N GLU A 82 3.05 13.77 25.18
CA GLU A 82 2.60 12.78 26.18
C GLU A 82 2.20 11.48 25.52
N GLU A 83 1.38 11.52 24.46
CA GLU A 83 0.97 10.31 23.71
C GLU A 83 2.17 9.61 23.04
N ARG A 84 3.14 10.37 22.56
CA ARG A 84 4.40 9.81 22.05
C ARG A 84 5.19 9.08 23.13
N GLN A 85 5.29 9.67 24.31
CA GLN A 85 5.98 9.08 25.46
C GLN A 85 5.29 7.81 25.94
N GLU A 86 3.96 7.81 26.01
CA GLU A 86 3.17 6.63 26.36
C GLU A 86 3.38 5.50 25.36
N ALA A 87 3.41 5.78 24.07
CA ALA A 87 3.68 4.77 23.04
C ALA A 87 5.08 4.15 23.20
N ILE A 88 6.11 4.96 23.48
CA ILE A 88 7.47 4.47 23.72
C ILE A 88 7.52 3.61 24.97
N GLN A 89 6.95 4.06 26.10
CA GLN A 89 6.91 3.32 27.37
C GLN A 89 6.18 1.98 27.22
N HIS A 90 5.10 1.96 26.43
CA HIS A 90 4.39 0.72 26.12
C HIS A 90 5.28 -0.27 25.37
N LEU A 91 6.01 0.18 24.35
CA LEU A 91 6.95 -0.67 23.61
C LEU A 91 8.11 -1.13 24.47
N ASP A 92 8.65 -0.28 25.35
CA ASP A 92 9.73 -0.65 26.31
C ASP A 92 9.24 -1.73 27.29
N THR A 93 7.98 -1.65 27.71
CA THR A 93 7.37 -2.70 28.56
C THR A 93 7.28 -4.01 27.80
N VAL A 94 6.85 -4.00 26.54
CA VAL A 94 6.78 -5.19 25.67
C VAL A 94 8.17 -5.78 25.46
N LEU A 95 9.17 -4.94 25.19
CA LEU A 95 10.56 -5.37 25.04
C LEU A 95 11.10 -6.02 26.32
N THR A 96 10.73 -5.50 27.48
CA THR A 96 11.09 -6.10 28.77
C THR A 96 10.48 -7.49 28.91
N TYR A 97 9.22 -7.71 28.55
CA TYR A 97 8.62 -9.04 28.55
C TYR A 97 9.34 -10.03 27.64
N ILE A 98 9.76 -9.57 26.47
CA ILE A 98 10.53 -10.41 25.53
C ILE A 98 11.92 -10.74 26.11
N HIS A 99 12.61 -9.75 26.65
CA HIS A 99 13.94 -9.92 27.25
C HIS A 99 13.92 -10.85 28.46
N ASP A 100 12.90 -10.77 29.29
CA ASP A 100 12.70 -11.63 30.46
C ASP A 100 12.27 -13.07 30.10
N GLY A 101 12.08 -13.36 28.79
CA GLY A 101 11.63 -14.66 28.31
C GLY A 101 10.16 -14.97 28.62
N LYS A 102 9.35 -13.97 28.99
CA LYS A 102 7.93 -14.13 29.30
C LYS A 102 7.07 -14.27 28.04
N ALA A 103 7.56 -13.79 26.90
CA ALA A 103 6.94 -13.92 25.59
C ALA A 103 8.03 -13.94 24.50
N THR A 104 7.78 -14.62 23.39
CA THR A 104 8.55 -14.48 22.17
C THR A 104 8.19 -13.18 21.48
N PHE A 105 9.01 -12.73 20.53
CA PHE A 105 8.69 -11.54 19.72
C PHE A 105 7.38 -11.74 18.93
N GLU A 106 7.19 -12.93 18.40
CA GLU A 106 6.03 -13.33 17.61
C GLU A 106 4.73 -13.32 18.43
N GLU A 107 4.79 -13.82 19.66
CA GLU A 107 3.66 -13.74 20.61
C GLU A 107 3.37 -12.30 21.02
N ALA A 108 4.41 -11.53 21.31
CA ALA A 108 4.26 -10.12 21.64
C ALA A 108 3.65 -9.32 20.47
N ALA A 109 4.09 -9.57 19.23
CA ALA A 109 3.50 -8.95 18.05
C ALA A 109 2.02 -9.32 17.90
N ALA A 110 1.65 -10.59 18.07
CA ALA A 110 0.26 -11.03 17.99
C ALA A 110 -0.65 -10.37 19.03
N TYR A 111 -0.11 -10.10 20.23
CA TYR A 111 -0.90 -9.60 21.36
C TYR A 111 -0.95 -8.08 21.44
N PHE A 112 0.18 -7.40 21.21
CA PHE A 112 0.34 -5.98 21.45
C PHE A 112 0.37 -5.13 20.19
N SER A 113 0.70 -5.72 19.02
CA SER A 113 0.79 -4.94 17.79
C SER A 113 -0.55 -4.40 17.34
N MET A 114 -0.58 -3.13 16.97
CA MET A 114 -1.72 -2.48 16.35
C MET A 114 -1.73 -2.63 14.82
N ASP A 115 -0.64 -3.12 14.23
CA ASP A 115 -0.58 -3.38 12.80
C ASP A 115 -1.44 -4.58 12.41
N LYS A 116 -2.59 -4.29 11.80
CA LYS A 116 -3.58 -5.30 11.39
C LYS A 116 -3.05 -6.25 10.31
N LYS A 117 -2.04 -5.85 9.54
CA LYS A 117 -1.50 -6.65 8.44
C LYS A 117 -0.59 -7.78 8.95
N THR A 118 0.21 -7.49 9.97
CA THR A 118 1.27 -8.40 10.41
C THR A 118 1.03 -9.04 11.78
N ARG A 119 0.20 -8.44 12.65
CA ARG A 119 0.00 -8.96 14.01
C ARG A 119 -0.46 -10.43 14.05
N ASN A 120 -1.31 -10.85 13.10
CA ASN A 120 -1.88 -12.21 13.09
C ASN A 120 -0.91 -13.27 12.56
N ASN A 121 0.23 -12.87 12.00
CA ASN A 121 1.30 -13.76 11.56
C ASN A 121 2.59 -13.57 12.37
N GLY A 122 2.47 -13.10 13.62
CA GLY A 122 3.60 -12.88 14.52
C GLY A 122 4.50 -11.70 14.13
N GLY A 123 3.95 -10.68 13.46
CA GLY A 123 4.68 -9.49 13.05
C GLY A 123 5.54 -9.69 11.79
N LEU A 124 5.40 -10.80 11.08
CA LEU A 124 6.19 -11.06 9.88
C LEU A 124 5.79 -10.11 8.75
N ILE A 125 6.75 -9.31 8.29
CA ILE A 125 6.57 -8.44 7.13
C ILE A 125 6.81 -9.26 5.86
N PHE A 126 5.97 -9.09 4.87
CA PHE A 126 6.07 -9.77 3.57
C PHE A 126 5.73 -8.80 2.44
N ASN A 127 6.21 -9.12 1.24
CA ASN A 127 5.85 -8.39 0.04
C ASN A 127 4.42 -8.78 -0.37
N GLU A 128 3.55 -7.78 -0.51
CA GLU A 128 2.14 -7.99 -0.87
C GLU A 128 1.96 -8.51 -2.31
N GLU A 129 2.94 -8.28 -3.20
CA GLU A 129 2.83 -8.67 -4.61
C GLU A 129 3.06 -10.16 -4.84
N ASP A 130 4.02 -10.74 -4.15
CA ASP A 130 4.45 -12.14 -4.33
C ASP A 130 4.26 -13.00 -3.08
N ALA A 131 3.81 -12.40 -1.96
CA ALA A 131 3.65 -13.03 -0.66
C ALA A 131 4.97 -13.63 -0.10
N ASP A 132 6.13 -13.17 -0.60
CA ASP A 132 7.42 -13.59 -0.07
C ASP A 132 7.79 -12.75 1.17
N SER A 133 8.30 -13.41 2.19
CA SER A 133 8.83 -12.78 3.40
C SER A 133 10.29 -12.34 3.27
N LYS A 134 10.94 -12.64 2.15
CA LYS A 134 12.29 -12.19 1.82
C LYS A 134 12.20 -10.84 1.12
N LEU A 135 12.31 -9.77 1.89
CA LEU A 135 12.27 -8.41 1.32
C LEU A 135 13.63 -8.00 0.76
N PRO A 136 13.72 -7.57 -0.51
CA PRO A 136 14.92 -6.97 -1.04
C PRO A 136 15.31 -5.74 -0.20
N ARG A 137 16.59 -5.60 0.12
CA ARG A 137 17.07 -4.52 1.00
C ARG A 137 16.77 -3.13 0.42
N GLU A 138 16.75 -3.03 -0.89
CA GLU A 138 16.47 -1.81 -1.65
C GLU A 138 15.02 -1.35 -1.55
N THR A 139 14.11 -2.26 -1.18
CA THR A 139 12.68 -1.94 -1.01
C THR A 139 12.34 -1.45 0.40
N ILE A 140 13.29 -1.56 1.33
CA ILE A 140 13.12 -1.06 2.70
C ILE A 140 13.59 0.39 2.74
N GLU A 141 12.71 1.30 3.08
CA GLU A 141 12.97 2.73 3.06
C GLU A 141 12.93 3.37 4.45
N GLY A 142 13.36 4.62 4.54
CA GLY A 142 13.19 5.47 5.71
C GLY A 142 13.98 5.03 6.94
N GLU A 143 13.36 5.20 8.11
CA GLU A 143 13.98 4.84 9.39
C GLU A 143 14.07 3.33 9.58
N MET A 144 13.12 2.57 9.03
CA MET A 144 13.17 1.11 9.05
C MET A 144 14.46 0.59 8.39
N ALA A 145 14.86 1.13 7.23
CA ALA A 145 16.12 0.75 6.56
C ALA A 145 17.34 1.01 7.44
N ARG A 146 17.35 2.15 8.16
CA ARG A 146 18.45 2.49 9.09
C ARG A 146 18.53 1.49 10.24
N GLN A 147 17.41 1.06 10.78
CA GLN A 147 17.38 0.08 11.87
C GLN A 147 17.80 -1.31 11.38
N VAL A 148 17.28 -1.77 10.24
CA VAL A 148 17.69 -3.05 9.62
C VAL A 148 19.20 -3.11 9.39
N ASN A 149 19.84 -2.00 8.98
CA ASN A 149 21.27 -1.94 8.72
C ASN A 149 22.15 -2.02 9.98
N LYS A 150 21.59 -1.72 11.15
CA LYS A 150 22.31 -1.76 12.44
C LYS A 150 22.22 -3.12 13.14
N LEU A 151 21.15 -3.88 12.84
CA LEU A 151 20.81 -5.09 13.57
C LEU A 151 21.42 -6.34 12.91
N LYS A 152 21.76 -7.30 13.74
CA LYS A 152 22.12 -8.67 13.35
C LYS A 152 20.90 -9.58 13.38
N VAL A 153 21.02 -10.75 12.77
CA VAL A 153 19.98 -11.78 12.84
C VAL A 153 19.69 -12.15 14.28
N GLY A 154 18.43 -12.14 14.65
CA GLY A 154 17.94 -12.39 16.01
C GLY A 154 17.86 -11.14 16.90
N GLU A 155 18.51 -10.04 16.56
CA GLU A 155 18.45 -8.80 17.33
C GLU A 155 17.13 -8.03 17.11
N ILE A 156 16.72 -7.33 18.17
CA ILE A 156 15.52 -6.48 18.21
C ILE A 156 15.99 -5.03 18.34
N SER A 157 15.35 -4.12 17.61
CA SER A 157 15.62 -2.68 17.72
C SER A 157 15.08 -2.09 19.02
N SER A 158 15.62 -0.94 19.42
CA SER A 158 14.90 -0.03 20.31
C SER A 158 13.66 0.53 19.61
N PRO A 159 12.67 1.07 20.35
CA PRO A 159 11.55 1.79 19.74
C PRO A 159 12.06 2.94 18.86
N PHE A 160 11.52 3.05 17.66
CA PHE A 160 11.83 4.15 16.74
C PHE A 160 10.57 4.69 16.08
N LEU A 161 10.63 5.97 15.72
CA LEU A 161 9.55 6.65 15.00
C LEU A 161 9.67 6.34 13.52
N ASP A 162 8.60 5.83 12.93
CA ASP A 162 8.45 5.65 11.50
C ASP A 162 7.34 6.55 10.95
N GLN A 163 7.64 7.28 9.86
CA GLN A 163 6.69 8.17 9.21
C GLN A 163 6.00 7.40 8.09
N THR A 164 4.73 7.12 8.29
CA THR A 164 3.91 6.40 7.30
C THR A 164 2.94 7.35 6.57
N ARG A 165 2.27 6.84 5.56
CA ARG A 165 1.22 7.60 4.87
C ARG A 165 0.03 7.91 5.78
N THR A 166 -0.18 7.11 6.80
CA THR A 166 -1.27 7.24 7.79
C THR A 166 -0.90 8.13 8.96
N GLY A 167 0.38 8.41 9.18
CA GLY A 167 0.87 9.25 10.26
C GLY A 167 2.15 8.75 10.89
N GLU A 168 2.37 9.16 12.14
CA GLU A 168 3.51 8.74 12.96
C GLU A 168 3.20 7.39 13.62
N GLU A 169 4.13 6.45 13.53
CA GLU A 169 4.04 5.14 14.18
C GLU A 169 5.32 4.83 14.93
N TYR A 170 5.21 4.37 16.16
CA TYR A 170 6.35 3.82 16.89
C TYR A 170 6.44 2.32 16.65
N LYS A 171 7.62 1.86 16.26
CA LYS A 171 7.88 0.47 15.88
C LYS A 171 9.09 -0.10 16.60
N VAL A 172 9.06 -1.42 16.76
CA VAL A 172 10.22 -2.25 17.02
C VAL A 172 10.28 -3.33 15.96
N ILE A 173 11.48 -3.67 15.52
CA ILE A 173 11.70 -4.72 14.52
C ILE A 173 12.68 -5.76 15.02
N LYS A 174 12.55 -6.99 14.55
CA LYS A 174 13.47 -8.11 14.78
C LYS A 174 13.94 -8.64 13.44
N ILE A 175 15.23 -8.83 13.28
CA ILE A 175 15.77 -9.50 12.10
C ILE A 175 15.63 -11.01 12.26
N LYS A 176 14.73 -11.60 11.50
CA LYS A 176 14.48 -13.04 11.56
C LYS A 176 15.55 -13.83 10.83
N ALA A 177 15.94 -13.40 9.64
CA ALA A 177 16.95 -14.03 8.81
C ALA A 177 17.60 -13.01 7.88
N TYR A 178 18.77 -13.32 7.39
CA TYR A 178 19.47 -12.61 6.33
C TYR A 178 19.87 -13.61 5.24
N TYR A 179 19.48 -13.32 4.03
CA TYR A 179 19.83 -14.10 2.85
C TYR A 179 20.86 -13.33 2.04
N PRO A 180 22.13 -13.76 2.00
CA PRO A 180 23.15 -13.10 1.19
C PRO A 180 22.81 -13.27 -0.30
N SER A 181 23.34 -12.37 -1.14
CA SER A 181 23.20 -12.51 -2.59
C SER A 181 23.79 -13.84 -3.03
N HIS A 182 23.02 -14.62 -3.79
CA HIS A 182 23.39 -15.95 -4.27
C HIS A 182 22.83 -16.20 -5.67
N THR A 183 23.32 -17.23 -6.34
CA THR A 183 22.68 -17.70 -7.56
C THR A 183 21.36 -18.36 -7.22
N ALA A 184 20.30 -17.97 -7.91
CA ALA A 184 18.95 -18.46 -7.63
C ALA A 184 18.89 -20.01 -7.65
N ASN A 185 18.26 -20.58 -6.63
CA ASN A 185 18.12 -22.03 -6.45
C ASN A 185 16.70 -22.36 -5.96
N LEU A 186 16.30 -23.63 -6.09
CA LEU A 186 14.93 -24.05 -5.76
C LEU A 186 14.66 -24.15 -4.26
N ASP A 187 15.69 -24.25 -3.42
CA ASP A 187 15.52 -24.37 -1.97
C ASP A 187 15.19 -23.01 -1.35
N ASP A 188 15.89 -21.96 -1.81
CA ASP A 188 15.75 -20.62 -1.27
C ASP A 188 14.74 -19.74 -2.02
N ASP A 189 14.58 -19.95 -3.34
CA ASP A 189 13.84 -19.04 -4.23
C ASP A 189 12.59 -19.69 -4.85
N TRP A 190 12.06 -20.74 -4.24
CA TRP A 190 10.90 -21.49 -4.75
C TRP A 190 9.73 -20.59 -5.15
N ILE A 191 9.35 -19.63 -4.30
CA ILE A 191 8.21 -18.72 -4.55
C ILE A 191 8.46 -17.91 -5.83
N SER A 192 9.67 -17.40 -6.01
CA SER A 192 10.05 -16.63 -7.20
C SER A 192 9.96 -17.48 -8.48
N PHE A 193 10.46 -18.73 -8.44
CA PHE A 193 10.35 -19.64 -9.57
C PHE A 193 8.90 -20.03 -9.87
N GLU A 194 8.10 -20.31 -8.83
CA GLU A 194 6.68 -20.65 -8.97
C GLU A 194 5.92 -19.50 -9.63
N ASN A 195 6.09 -18.28 -9.12
CA ASN A 195 5.44 -17.09 -9.66
C ASN A 195 5.87 -16.80 -11.10
N GLY A 196 7.17 -16.95 -11.40
CA GLY A 196 7.70 -16.80 -12.76
C GLY A 196 7.10 -17.82 -13.75
N LEU A 197 7.04 -19.09 -13.35
CA LEU A 197 6.42 -20.14 -14.15
C LEU A 197 4.92 -19.95 -14.33
N LYS A 198 4.22 -19.52 -13.28
CA LYS A 198 2.78 -19.23 -13.32
C LYS A 198 2.48 -18.09 -14.28
N SER A 199 3.24 -16.99 -14.19
CA SER A 199 3.12 -15.86 -15.10
C SER A 199 3.39 -16.25 -16.55
N LYS A 200 4.45 -17.05 -16.79
CA LYS A 200 4.76 -17.57 -18.13
C LYS A 200 3.62 -18.41 -18.69
N LYS A 201 3.08 -19.35 -17.90
CA LYS A 201 1.94 -20.18 -18.33
C LYS A 201 0.68 -19.36 -18.58
N GLN A 202 0.41 -18.37 -17.75
CA GLN A 202 -0.73 -17.46 -17.96
C GLN A 202 -0.59 -16.70 -19.29
N GLN A 203 0.63 -16.21 -19.60
CA GLN A 203 0.89 -15.54 -20.86
C GLN A 203 0.73 -16.48 -22.07
N GLU A 204 1.26 -17.69 -21.99
CA GLU A 204 1.11 -18.72 -23.05
C GLU A 204 -0.37 -19.05 -23.33
N VAL A 205 -1.18 -19.17 -22.28
CA VAL A 205 -2.62 -19.41 -22.40
C VAL A 205 -3.33 -18.22 -23.02
N LEU A 206 -2.96 -17.00 -22.60
CA LEU A 206 -3.52 -15.76 -23.14
C LEU A 206 -3.17 -15.61 -24.62
N ASP A 207 -1.91 -15.83 -25.00
CA ASP A 207 -1.44 -15.76 -26.38
C ASP A 207 -2.19 -16.74 -27.28
N LYS A 208 -2.37 -17.97 -26.80
CA LYS A 208 -3.15 -19.00 -27.51
C LYS A 208 -4.60 -18.58 -27.68
N TRP A 209 -5.22 -18.09 -26.62
CA TRP A 209 -6.60 -17.62 -26.64
C TRP A 209 -6.81 -16.43 -27.59
N ILE A 210 -5.88 -15.46 -27.60
CA ILE A 210 -5.93 -14.31 -28.50
C ILE A 210 -5.85 -14.79 -29.95
N LYS A 211 -4.90 -15.70 -30.30
CA LYS A 211 -4.78 -16.26 -31.65
C LYS A 211 -6.04 -17.00 -32.10
N GLU A 212 -6.64 -17.79 -31.22
CA GLU A 212 -7.90 -18.49 -31.50
C GLU A 212 -9.07 -17.49 -31.74
N LYS A 213 -9.13 -16.43 -30.93
CA LYS A 213 -10.16 -15.40 -31.08
C LYS A 213 -9.94 -14.56 -32.35
N GLN A 214 -8.73 -14.18 -32.67
CA GLN A 214 -8.40 -13.47 -33.92
C GLN A 214 -8.84 -14.29 -35.16
N ALA A 215 -8.68 -15.62 -35.12
CA ALA A 215 -9.09 -16.49 -36.22
C ALA A 215 -10.60 -16.55 -36.42
N ASN A 216 -11.37 -16.49 -35.31
CA ASN A 216 -12.80 -16.76 -35.29
C ASN A 216 -13.70 -15.52 -35.05
N THR A 217 -13.10 -14.35 -34.91
CA THR A 217 -13.84 -13.11 -34.65
C THR A 217 -13.67 -12.15 -35.83
N TYR A 218 -14.79 -11.51 -36.21
CA TYR A 218 -14.70 -10.39 -37.16
C TYR A 218 -14.09 -9.18 -36.46
N ILE A 219 -12.99 -8.67 -37.01
CA ILE A 219 -12.27 -7.52 -36.46
C ILE A 219 -12.19 -6.48 -37.60
N HIS A 220 -12.66 -5.28 -37.28
CA HIS A 220 -12.51 -4.11 -38.17
C HIS A 220 -11.60 -3.11 -37.43
N ILE A 221 -10.51 -2.73 -38.08
CA ILE A 221 -9.58 -1.71 -37.59
C ILE A 221 -9.63 -0.56 -38.62
N ASP A 222 -9.85 0.63 -38.08
CA ASP A 222 -9.88 1.86 -38.89
C ASP A 222 -8.54 2.04 -39.60
N GLU A 223 -8.60 2.64 -40.81
CA GLU A 223 -7.43 2.85 -41.67
C GLU A 223 -6.33 3.67 -40.99
N ASP A 224 -6.71 4.60 -40.15
CA ASP A 224 -5.78 5.45 -39.39
C ASP A 224 -4.85 4.65 -38.50
N TYR A 225 -5.23 3.44 -38.08
CA TYR A 225 -4.45 2.57 -37.19
C TYR A 225 -3.72 1.44 -37.93
N LYS A 226 -3.85 1.31 -39.24
CA LYS A 226 -3.20 0.22 -39.99
C LYS A 226 -1.68 0.17 -39.86
N ASN A 227 -1.04 1.33 -39.67
CA ASN A 227 0.41 1.44 -39.48
C ASN A 227 0.87 1.40 -38.01
N SER A 228 -0.05 1.16 -37.06
CA SER A 228 0.27 1.07 -35.64
C SER A 228 0.95 -0.26 -35.33
N LYS A 229 1.92 -0.24 -34.41
CA LYS A 229 2.53 -1.47 -33.90
C LYS A 229 1.61 -2.10 -32.85
N PHE A 230 1.03 -3.23 -33.17
CA PHE A 230 0.25 -4.03 -32.22
C PHE A 230 1.14 -5.03 -31.51
N HIS A 231 0.82 -5.36 -30.28
CA HIS A 231 1.55 -6.34 -29.49
C HIS A 231 1.44 -7.75 -30.09
N TYR A 232 0.29 -8.07 -30.68
CA TYR A 232 0.06 -9.34 -31.40
C TYR A 232 -0.08 -9.07 -32.89
N ASP A 233 0.54 -9.93 -33.70
CA ASP A 233 0.38 -9.90 -35.14
C ASP A 233 -0.96 -10.54 -35.57
N GLY A 234 -1.40 -10.25 -36.80
CA GLY A 234 -2.58 -10.91 -37.37
C GLY A 234 -3.92 -10.22 -37.13
N TRP A 235 -3.90 -8.95 -36.74
CA TRP A 235 -5.11 -8.12 -36.64
C TRP A 235 -5.69 -7.70 -37.99
N PHE A 236 -4.88 -7.68 -39.04
CA PHE A 236 -5.29 -7.41 -40.42
C PHE A 236 -5.41 -8.71 -41.19
N LYS A 237 -6.57 -8.95 -41.82
CA LYS A 237 -6.81 -10.06 -42.73
C LYS A 237 -6.84 -9.55 -44.17
#